data_d6507e9ed4f5ab0594b6ff1f17468469
#
_entry.id   d6507e9ed4f5ab0594b6ff1f17468469
#
_cell.length_a   1.000
_cell.length_b   1.000
_cell.length_c   1.000
_cell.angle_alpha   90.00
_cell.angle_beta   90.00
_cell.angle_gamma   90.00
#
_symmetry.space_group_name_H-M   'P 1'
#
loop_
_entity.id
_entity.type
_entity.pdbx_description
1 polymer ?
#
loop_
_entity_poly.entity_id
_entity_poly.type
_entity_poly.pdbx_seq_one_letter_code
_entity_poly.pdbx_strand_id
1 'polypeptide(L)'
;MNPLRAHAPSPVWVCPFCHQDLNFIAADKAWLCDKGHSFDCAKEGYVNLLPSNKKHSSDPGDSAEMIAARRNIHGAEIYRPLADAVLAEIAAAGSPASILDLGCGEGYYAGAMQRAFADAKVCGVDISKSAVRLAAKHYPDIEFAVASSFALPVAPASQDVVVRIFAPSQDSEILRVLKPGGLYLEVTPAPRHLWALREALYDVPKAHEDSREKFPYLQRIQSSNCEYEVDLSQRLLRELLAMTPFAHRGHREKRERLRNGGGLNVGMAFSLRLFKKPDIA
;
A
#
# COMPACT_ATOMS: atom_id res chain seq x y z
N MET A 1 3.33 -26.71 8.34
CA MET A 1 2.31 -26.89 7.27
C MET A 1 1.11 -26.08 7.69
N ASN A 2 0.76 -25.02 6.97
CA ASN A 2 -0.38 -24.18 7.30
C ASN A 2 -1.63 -24.82 6.66
N PRO A 3 -2.63 -25.31 7.45
CA PRO A 3 -3.78 -26.04 6.93
C PRO A 3 -4.85 -25.15 6.27
N LEU A 4 -4.65 -23.83 6.17
CA LEU A 4 -5.68 -22.85 5.83
C LEU A 4 -5.89 -22.56 4.35
N ARG A 5 -5.19 -23.25 3.43
CA ARG A 5 -5.43 -23.08 1.98
C ARG A 5 -6.45 -24.06 1.37
N ALA A 6 -7.40 -24.57 2.17
CA ALA A 6 -8.36 -25.59 1.74
C ALA A 6 -9.69 -25.03 1.16
N HIS A 7 -9.90 -23.73 1.14
CA HIS A 7 -11.04 -23.12 0.45
C HIS A 7 -10.51 -22.26 -0.70
N ALA A 8 -10.71 -22.75 -1.93
CA ALA A 8 -10.43 -22.02 -3.14
C ALA A 8 -11.56 -20.99 -3.40
N PRO A 9 -11.47 -19.75 -2.87
CA PRO A 9 -12.23 -18.67 -3.46
C PRO A 9 -11.64 -18.39 -4.83
N SER A 10 -12.42 -17.75 -5.71
CA SER A 10 -11.96 -17.34 -7.04
C SER A 10 -10.55 -16.77 -7.01
N PRO A 11 -9.65 -17.17 -7.92
CA PRO A 11 -8.28 -16.72 -7.91
C PRO A 11 -8.23 -15.19 -7.96
N VAL A 12 -7.46 -14.58 -7.04
CA VAL A 12 -7.25 -13.11 -7.06
C VAL A 12 -6.32 -12.74 -8.20
N TRP A 13 -5.31 -13.61 -8.44
CA TRP A 13 -4.25 -13.31 -9.39
C TRP A 13 -4.59 -13.80 -10.80
N VAL A 14 -4.24 -12.95 -11.78
CA VAL A 14 -4.25 -13.32 -13.20
C VAL A 14 -2.83 -13.33 -13.76
N CYS A 15 -2.63 -14.15 -14.77
CA CYS A 15 -1.35 -14.27 -15.46
C CYS A 15 -0.97 -12.95 -16.14
N PRO A 16 0.21 -12.36 -15.86
CA PRO A 16 0.63 -11.10 -16.46
C PRO A 16 0.94 -11.17 -17.95
N PHE A 17 0.95 -12.39 -18.54
CA PHE A 17 1.21 -12.61 -19.97
C PHE A 17 -0.05 -12.88 -20.78
N CYS A 18 -1.01 -13.62 -20.24
CA CYS A 18 -2.21 -14.02 -20.97
C CYS A 18 -3.53 -13.64 -20.31
N HIS A 19 -3.49 -13.01 -19.15
CA HIS A 19 -4.62 -12.51 -18.36
C HIS A 19 -5.64 -13.56 -17.92
N GLN A 20 -5.29 -14.87 -18.03
CA GLN A 20 -6.11 -15.94 -17.48
C GLN A 20 -5.85 -16.10 -15.98
N ASP A 21 -6.81 -16.67 -15.28
CA ASP A 21 -6.72 -16.92 -13.85
C ASP A 21 -5.49 -17.76 -13.51
N LEU A 22 -4.88 -17.45 -12.38
CA LEU A 22 -3.79 -18.21 -11.80
C LEU A 22 -4.32 -19.08 -10.65
N ASN A 23 -4.14 -20.39 -10.78
CA ASN A 23 -4.50 -21.37 -9.77
C ASN A 23 -3.25 -21.80 -8.98
N PHE A 24 -3.35 -21.81 -7.65
CA PHE A 24 -2.24 -22.30 -6.82
C PHE A 24 -2.21 -23.81 -6.77
N ILE A 25 -1.12 -24.41 -7.21
CA ILE A 25 -0.87 -25.87 -7.18
C ILE A 25 0.04 -26.17 -5.99
N ALA A 26 -0.54 -26.73 -4.94
CA ALA A 26 0.16 -26.96 -3.68
C ALA A 26 1.35 -27.95 -3.82
N ALA A 27 1.23 -28.96 -4.68
CA ALA A 27 2.30 -29.93 -4.95
C ALA A 27 3.54 -29.27 -5.54
N ASP A 28 3.35 -28.31 -6.44
CA ASP A 28 4.42 -27.62 -7.16
C ASP A 28 4.86 -26.34 -6.44
N LYS A 29 4.08 -25.90 -5.44
CA LYS A 29 4.25 -24.60 -4.77
C LYS A 29 4.31 -23.45 -5.78
N ALA A 30 3.46 -23.48 -6.80
CA ALA A 30 3.45 -22.54 -7.90
C ALA A 30 2.03 -22.12 -8.27
N TRP A 31 1.93 -20.97 -8.91
CA TRP A 31 0.72 -20.44 -9.53
C TRP A 31 0.78 -20.72 -11.02
N LEU A 32 -0.23 -21.41 -11.56
CA LEU A 32 -0.30 -21.80 -12.96
C LEU A 32 -1.57 -21.26 -13.62
N CYS A 33 -1.43 -20.86 -14.88
CA CYS A 33 -2.60 -20.60 -15.75
C CYS A 33 -2.81 -21.74 -16.75
N ASP A 34 -3.99 -21.80 -17.35
CA ASP A 34 -4.36 -22.85 -18.31
C ASP A 34 -3.49 -22.86 -19.59
N LYS A 35 -2.77 -21.75 -19.88
CA LYS A 35 -1.79 -21.68 -20.98
C LYS A 35 -0.37 -22.16 -20.58
N GLY A 36 -0.20 -22.69 -19.38
CA GLY A 36 1.06 -23.27 -18.92
C GLY A 36 2.10 -22.27 -18.41
N HIS A 37 1.76 -20.99 -18.23
CA HIS A 37 2.66 -20.06 -17.53
C HIS A 37 2.68 -20.43 -16.04
N SER A 38 3.88 -20.55 -15.48
CA SER A 38 4.11 -20.93 -14.08
C SER A 38 4.90 -19.85 -13.35
N PHE A 39 4.50 -19.60 -12.09
CA PHE A 39 5.13 -18.62 -11.20
C PHE A 39 5.34 -19.27 -9.84
N ASP A 40 6.59 -19.45 -9.45
CA ASP A 40 6.94 -20.04 -8.17
C ASP A 40 6.46 -19.21 -6.99
N CYS A 41 5.89 -19.87 -6.00
CA CYS A 41 5.60 -19.26 -4.72
C CYS A 41 6.88 -19.24 -3.89
N ALA A 42 7.31 -18.06 -3.47
CA ALA A 42 8.48 -17.94 -2.60
C ALA A 42 8.24 -18.66 -1.25
N LYS A 43 9.33 -19.04 -0.58
CA LYS A 43 9.25 -19.71 0.73
C LYS A 43 8.50 -18.90 1.79
N GLU A 44 8.51 -17.57 1.67
CA GLU A 44 7.78 -16.64 2.53
C GLU A 44 6.28 -16.56 2.20
N GLY A 45 5.81 -17.11 1.07
CA GLY A 45 4.40 -17.20 0.70
C GLY A 45 3.92 -16.18 -0.35
N TYR A 46 4.78 -15.32 -0.90
CA TYR A 46 4.43 -14.39 -1.98
C TYR A 46 4.73 -14.98 -3.37
N VAL A 47 4.10 -14.40 -4.39
CA VAL A 47 4.39 -14.70 -5.79
C VAL A 47 4.99 -13.47 -6.50
N ASN A 48 5.91 -13.70 -7.44
CA ASN A 48 6.45 -12.62 -8.27
C ASN A 48 5.80 -12.63 -9.64
N LEU A 49 4.88 -11.68 -9.86
CA LEU A 49 4.13 -11.50 -11.10
C LEU A 49 4.61 -10.28 -11.91
N LEU A 50 5.77 -9.70 -11.55
CA LEU A 50 6.37 -8.59 -12.30
C LEU A 50 7.21 -9.15 -13.46
N PRO A 51 6.78 -8.97 -14.73
CA PRO A 51 7.55 -9.42 -15.88
C PRO A 51 8.94 -8.76 -15.95
N SER A 52 9.96 -9.53 -16.31
CA SER A 52 11.35 -9.05 -16.34
C SER A 52 11.56 -7.87 -17.30
N ASN A 53 10.83 -7.81 -18.41
CA ASN A 53 10.86 -6.72 -19.39
C ASN A 53 10.17 -5.42 -18.92
N LYS A 54 9.43 -5.46 -17.80
CA LYS A 54 8.78 -4.27 -17.20
C LYS A 54 9.54 -3.74 -15.98
N LYS A 55 10.73 -4.25 -15.70
CA LYS A 55 11.59 -3.72 -14.65
C LYS A 55 12.38 -2.53 -15.19
N HIS A 56 12.17 -1.34 -14.61
CA HIS A 56 12.92 -0.13 -14.95
C HIS A 56 14.24 -0.01 -14.17
N SER A 57 14.45 -0.83 -13.14
CA SER A 57 15.69 -0.95 -12.36
C SER A 57 15.87 -2.38 -11.88
N SER A 58 17.07 -2.74 -11.43
CA SER A 58 17.36 -4.06 -10.84
C SER A 58 16.61 -4.30 -9.53
N ASP A 59 16.34 -3.24 -8.76
CA ASP A 59 15.59 -3.27 -7.50
C ASP A 59 14.64 -2.06 -7.45
N PRO A 60 13.43 -2.18 -8.06
CA PRO A 60 12.45 -1.10 -8.08
C PRO A 60 11.76 -0.96 -6.72
N GLY A 61 11.37 0.27 -6.39
CA GLY A 61 10.68 0.61 -5.14
C GLY A 61 11.62 1.13 -4.06
N ASP A 62 11.21 1.02 -2.81
CA ASP A 62 11.96 1.53 -1.67
C ASP A 62 13.22 0.70 -1.39
N SER A 63 14.29 1.38 -0.97
CA SER A 63 15.53 0.72 -0.54
C SER A 63 15.31 -0.08 0.75
N ALA A 64 16.21 -1.03 1.02
CA ALA A 64 16.17 -1.81 2.26
C ALA A 64 16.22 -0.92 3.52
N GLU A 65 16.98 0.19 3.47
CA GLU A 65 17.05 1.18 4.55
C GLU A 65 15.70 1.88 4.75
N MET A 66 15.05 2.33 3.68
CA MET A 66 13.72 2.95 3.73
C MET A 66 12.67 2.00 4.31
N ILE A 67 12.70 0.73 3.90
CA ILE A 67 11.78 -0.31 4.41
C ILE A 67 12.02 -0.55 5.90
N ALA A 68 13.29 -0.66 6.33
CA ALA A 68 13.62 -0.84 7.74
C ALA A 68 13.15 0.35 8.59
N ALA A 69 13.41 1.57 8.12
CA ALA A 69 12.96 2.80 8.78
C ALA A 69 11.43 2.86 8.91
N ARG A 70 10.70 2.52 7.83
CA ARG A 70 9.24 2.47 7.84
C ARG A 70 8.70 1.47 8.85
N ARG A 71 9.30 0.27 8.91
CA ARG A 71 8.92 -0.73 9.91
C ARG A 71 9.13 -0.25 11.34
N ASN A 72 10.22 0.47 11.61
CA ASN A 72 10.47 1.04 12.94
C ASN A 72 9.42 2.08 13.31
N ILE A 73 9.02 2.93 12.37
CA ILE A 73 7.96 3.93 12.53
C ILE A 73 6.59 3.27 12.75
N HIS A 74 6.25 2.25 11.95
CA HIS A 74 5.01 1.48 12.12
C HIS A 74 5.02 0.70 13.44
N GLY A 75 6.14 0.08 13.81
CA GLY A 75 6.30 -0.63 15.08
C GLY A 75 6.23 0.28 16.32
N ALA A 76 6.52 1.57 16.17
CA ALA A 76 6.31 2.60 17.19
C ALA A 76 4.89 3.18 17.17
N GLU A 77 3.99 2.62 16.35
CA GLU A 77 2.58 3.01 16.21
C GLU A 77 2.34 4.47 15.79
N ILE A 78 3.34 5.13 15.21
CA ILE A 78 3.24 6.53 14.76
C ILE A 78 2.12 6.72 13.73
N TYR A 79 1.86 5.72 12.88
CA TYR A 79 0.79 5.73 11.86
C TYR A 79 -0.49 4.99 12.31
N ARG A 80 -0.59 4.61 13.60
CA ARG A 80 -1.77 3.92 14.12
C ARG A 80 -3.07 4.73 13.95
N PRO A 81 -3.10 6.06 14.26
CA PRO A 81 -4.32 6.85 14.06
C PRO A 81 -4.76 6.89 12.59
N LEU A 82 -3.82 6.91 11.63
CA LEU A 82 -4.15 6.82 10.21
C LEU A 82 -4.71 5.43 9.86
N ALA A 83 -4.13 4.37 10.37
CA ALA A 83 -4.64 3.02 10.12
C ALA A 83 -6.07 2.87 10.66
N ASP A 84 -6.34 3.37 11.87
CA ASP A 84 -7.68 3.36 12.46
C ASP A 84 -8.67 4.20 11.64
N ALA A 85 -8.26 5.35 11.10
CA ALA A 85 -9.09 6.16 10.20
C ALA A 85 -9.42 5.43 8.88
N VAL A 86 -8.43 4.76 8.27
CA VAL A 86 -8.64 3.92 7.07
C VAL A 86 -9.66 2.82 7.35
N LEU A 87 -9.54 2.11 8.48
CA LEU A 87 -10.46 1.05 8.86
C LEU A 87 -11.87 1.58 9.10
N ALA A 88 -12.00 2.75 9.73
CA ALA A 88 -13.29 3.39 9.98
C ALA A 88 -14.00 3.78 8.67
N GLU A 89 -13.27 4.33 7.68
CA GLU A 89 -13.83 4.65 6.36
C GLU A 89 -14.36 3.39 5.65
N ILE A 90 -13.62 2.29 5.68
CA ILE A 90 -14.05 1.04 5.07
C ILE A 90 -15.28 0.47 5.81
N ALA A 91 -15.26 0.44 7.15
CA ALA A 91 -16.33 -0.10 7.96
C ALA A 91 -17.64 0.69 7.81
N ALA A 92 -17.55 2.03 7.69
CA ALA A 92 -18.72 2.88 7.48
C ALA A 92 -19.42 2.60 6.14
N ALA A 93 -18.67 2.11 5.16
CA ALA A 93 -19.19 1.78 3.83
C ALA A 93 -19.73 0.35 3.71
N GLY A 94 -19.46 -0.54 4.72
CA GLY A 94 -19.98 -1.90 4.78
C GLY A 94 -18.95 -2.96 5.20
N SER A 95 -19.29 -4.22 4.96
CA SER A 95 -18.43 -5.38 5.24
C SER A 95 -17.94 -5.97 3.92
N PRO A 96 -16.75 -5.59 3.42
CA PRO A 96 -16.23 -6.10 2.16
C PRO A 96 -15.85 -7.58 2.28
N ALA A 97 -16.06 -8.35 1.21
CA ALA A 97 -15.55 -9.72 1.11
C ALA A 97 -14.14 -9.79 0.52
N SER A 98 -13.70 -8.73 -0.18
CA SER A 98 -12.37 -8.65 -0.80
C SER A 98 -11.77 -7.24 -0.70
N ILE A 99 -10.49 -7.15 -0.30
CA ILE A 99 -9.76 -5.89 -0.16
C ILE A 99 -8.39 -6.04 -0.82
N LEU A 100 -8.06 -5.11 -1.72
CA LEU A 100 -6.74 -4.98 -2.32
C LEU A 100 -5.99 -3.79 -1.71
N ASP A 101 -4.83 -4.06 -1.09
CA ASP A 101 -3.85 -3.04 -0.67
C ASP A 101 -2.88 -2.76 -1.81
N LEU A 102 -3.02 -1.61 -2.44
CA LEU A 102 -2.26 -1.19 -3.62
C LEU A 102 -1.03 -0.37 -3.22
N GLY A 103 0.16 -0.92 -3.39
CA GLY A 103 1.39 -0.38 -2.84
C GLY A 103 1.56 -0.75 -1.37
N CYS A 104 1.33 -2.02 -1.05
CA CYS A 104 1.21 -2.52 0.33
C CYS A 104 2.50 -2.43 1.16
N GLY A 105 3.65 -2.17 0.53
CA GLY A 105 4.95 -2.14 1.22
C GLY A 105 5.22 -3.42 2.00
N GLU A 106 5.58 -3.29 3.29
CA GLU A 106 5.80 -4.42 4.19
C GLU A 106 4.51 -4.93 4.87
N GLY A 107 3.33 -4.51 4.38
CA GLY A 107 2.03 -5.08 4.75
C GLY A 107 1.38 -4.51 6.01
N TYR A 108 1.82 -3.38 6.54
CA TYR A 108 1.28 -2.79 7.76
C TYR A 108 -0.24 -2.57 7.69
N TYR A 109 -0.71 -1.90 6.64
CA TYR A 109 -2.14 -1.63 6.44
C TYR A 109 -2.91 -2.88 6.04
N ALA A 110 -2.34 -3.74 5.18
CA ALA A 110 -2.94 -5.04 4.85
C ALA A 110 -3.19 -5.88 6.10
N GLY A 111 -2.22 -5.94 7.01
CA GLY A 111 -2.36 -6.62 8.30
C GLY A 111 -3.40 -5.99 9.21
N ALA A 112 -3.53 -4.67 9.22
CA ALA A 112 -4.58 -3.98 9.97
C ALA A 112 -5.97 -4.29 9.41
N MET A 113 -6.12 -4.26 8.08
CA MET A 113 -7.38 -4.60 7.39
C MET A 113 -7.78 -6.06 7.62
N GLN A 114 -6.84 -7.02 7.54
CA GLN A 114 -7.14 -8.43 7.78
C GLN A 114 -7.62 -8.70 9.21
N ARG A 115 -7.06 -8.00 10.21
CA ARG A 115 -7.53 -8.13 11.60
C ARG A 115 -8.92 -7.53 11.81
N ALA A 116 -9.21 -6.40 11.16
CA ALA A 116 -10.49 -5.70 11.31
C ALA A 116 -11.63 -6.37 10.52
N PHE A 117 -11.31 -6.95 9.38
CA PHE A 117 -12.26 -7.61 8.47
C PHE A 117 -11.86 -9.08 8.30
N ALA A 118 -12.06 -9.87 9.37
CA ALA A 118 -11.58 -11.26 9.44
C ALA A 118 -12.16 -12.17 8.33
N ASP A 119 -13.37 -11.89 7.88
CA ASP A 119 -14.05 -12.64 6.82
C ASP A 119 -13.68 -12.16 5.41
N ALA A 120 -12.97 -11.02 5.30
CA ALA A 120 -12.52 -10.50 4.02
C ALA A 120 -11.28 -11.23 3.53
N LYS A 121 -11.20 -11.46 2.22
CA LYS A 121 -9.96 -11.83 1.58
C LYS A 121 -9.12 -10.57 1.32
N VAL A 122 -8.10 -10.36 2.14
CA VAL A 122 -7.14 -9.26 1.93
C VAL A 122 -5.98 -9.75 1.07
N CYS A 123 -5.61 -8.98 0.07
CA CYS A 123 -4.41 -9.20 -0.72
C CYS A 123 -3.61 -7.90 -0.89
N GLY A 124 -2.31 -8.02 -1.15
CA GLY A 124 -1.43 -6.87 -1.30
C GLY A 124 -0.52 -6.96 -2.52
N VAL A 125 -0.32 -5.82 -3.18
CA VAL A 125 0.59 -5.70 -4.33
C VAL A 125 1.59 -4.58 -4.08
N ASP A 126 2.87 -4.86 -4.29
CA ASP A 126 3.92 -3.85 -4.31
C ASP A 126 4.98 -4.20 -5.35
N ILE A 127 5.68 -3.19 -5.88
CA ILE A 127 6.76 -3.39 -6.83
C ILE A 127 8.08 -3.81 -6.15
N SER A 128 8.25 -3.47 -4.87
CA SER A 128 9.44 -3.80 -4.08
C SER A 128 9.40 -5.27 -3.60
N LYS A 129 10.22 -6.10 -4.21
CA LYS A 129 10.36 -7.52 -3.82
C LYS A 129 10.78 -7.67 -2.35
N SER A 130 11.64 -6.79 -1.87
CA SER A 130 12.12 -6.80 -0.49
C SER A 130 11.02 -6.46 0.51
N ALA A 131 10.15 -5.50 0.19
CA ALA A 131 8.99 -5.15 1.01
C ALA A 131 7.95 -6.28 1.04
N VAL A 132 7.56 -6.79 -0.13
CA VAL A 132 6.61 -7.92 -0.27
C VAL A 132 7.07 -9.17 0.47
N ARG A 133 8.38 -9.48 0.41
CA ARG A 133 8.95 -10.60 1.16
C ARG A 133 8.77 -10.44 2.66
N LEU A 134 8.93 -9.23 3.19
CA LEU A 134 8.70 -8.94 4.61
C LEU A 134 7.23 -9.01 4.97
N ALA A 135 6.35 -8.47 4.11
CA ALA A 135 4.91 -8.56 4.28
C ALA A 135 4.44 -10.00 4.39
N ALA A 136 4.80 -10.85 3.43
CA ALA A 136 4.42 -12.26 3.41
C ALA A 136 4.96 -13.07 4.60
N LYS A 137 6.17 -12.72 5.07
CA LYS A 137 6.75 -13.34 6.28
C LYS A 137 6.00 -12.96 7.55
N HIS A 138 5.51 -11.71 7.62
CA HIS A 138 4.88 -11.17 8.83
C HIS A 138 3.38 -11.48 8.89
N TYR A 139 2.73 -11.57 7.73
CA TYR A 139 1.30 -11.81 7.56
C TYR A 139 1.05 -13.02 6.64
N PRO A 140 1.32 -14.25 7.13
CA PRO A 140 1.28 -15.47 6.30
C PRO A 140 -0.12 -15.82 5.78
N ASP A 141 -1.17 -15.25 6.36
CA ASP A 141 -2.56 -15.49 5.97
C ASP A 141 -3.04 -14.53 4.84
N ILE A 142 -2.22 -13.53 4.50
CA ILE A 142 -2.51 -12.57 3.43
C ILE A 142 -1.77 -12.99 2.15
N GLU A 143 -2.44 -12.92 1.00
CA GLU A 143 -1.82 -13.15 -0.29
C GLU A 143 -1.09 -11.90 -0.79
N PHE A 144 0.21 -12.02 -1.07
CA PHE A 144 1.02 -10.93 -1.59
C PHE A 144 1.63 -11.25 -2.94
N ALA A 145 1.68 -10.25 -3.82
CA ALA A 145 2.37 -10.36 -5.10
C ALA A 145 3.32 -9.18 -5.34
N VAL A 146 4.50 -9.50 -5.88
CA VAL A 146 5.37 -8.47 -6.48
C VAL A 146 4.83 -8.15 -7.85
N ALA A 147 4.33 -6.94 -8.05
CA ALA A 147 3.77 -6.51 -9.32
C ALA A 147 3.73 -4.98 -9.44
N SER A 148 3.46 -4.49 -10.65
CA SER A 148 3.30 -3.06 -10.92
C SER A 148 1.86 -2.62 -10.64
N SER A 149 1.70 -1.51 -9.93
CA SER A 149 0.41 -0.82 -9.77
C SER A 149 -0.14 -0.18 -11.05
N PHE A 150 0.70 -0.14 -12.10
CA PHE A 150 0.33 0.34 -13.46
C PHE A 150 -0.14 -0.77 -14.39
N ALA A 151 -0.05 -2.04 -13.97
CA ALA A 151 -0.52 -3.22 -14.69
C ALA A 151 -0.76 -4.33 -13.66
N LEU A 152 -1.91 -4.27 -12.98
CA LEU A 152 -2.24 -5.14 -11.87
C LEU A 152 -2.54 -6.58 -12.36
N PRO A 153 -1.87 -7.59 -11.84
CA PRO A 153 -2.21 -8.98 -12.11
C PRO A 153 -3.39 -9.45 -11.25
N VAL A 154 -4.45 -8.67 -11.24
CA VAL A 154 -5.69 -8.90 -10.47
C VAL A 154 -6.85 -8.99 -11.44
N ALA A 155 -7.74 -9.95 -11.21
CA ALA A 155 -8.90 -10.18 -12.05
C ALA A 155 -9.80 -8.93 -12.14
N PRO A 156 -10.39 -8.63 -13.31
CA PRO A 156 -11.33 -7.52 -13.43
C PRO A 156 -12.58 -7.77 -12.57
N ALA A 157 -13.17 -6.69 -12.06
CA ALA A 157 -14.38 -6.72 -11.25
C ALA A 157 -14.36 -7.77 -10.10
N SER A 158 -13.21 -7.88 -9.43
CA SER A 158 -12.98 -8.89 -8.38
C SER A 158 -12.88 -8.31 -6.97
N GLN A 159 -12.68 -6.98 -6.85
CA GLN A 159 -12.43 -6.35 -5.55
C GLN A 159 -13.63 -5.51 -5.11
N ASP A 160 -14.06 -5.71 -3.85
CA ASP A 160 -15.06 -4.85 -3.22
C ASP A 160 -14.44 -3.51 -2.80
N VAL A 161 -13.19 -3.56 -2.30
CA VAL A 161 -12.45 -2.37 -1.89
C VAL A 161 -11.03 -2.41 -2.44
N VAL A 162 -10.58 -1.28 -2.99
CA VAL A 162 -9.17 -1.01 -3.28
C VAL A 162 -8.70 0.13 -2.38
N VAL A 163 -7.62 -0.08 -1.64
CA VAL A 163 -6.99 0.92 -0.78
C VAL A 163 -5.66 1.32 -1.38
N ARG A 164 -5.39 2.62 -1.48
CA ARG A 164 -4.10 3.16 -1.92
C ARG A 164 -3.60 4.19 -0.91
N ILE A 165 -2.47 3.92 -0.28
CA ILE A 165 -1.85 4.80 0.70
C ILE A 165 -0.46 5.21 0.20
N PHE A 166 -0.30 6.48 -0.20
CA PHE A 166 0.95 7.10 -0.68
C PHE A 166 1.62 6.42 -1.89
N ALA A 167 0.93 5.51 -2.57
CA ALA A 167 1.48 4.77 -3.70
C ALA A 167 1.07 5.40 -5.05
N PRO A 168 1.92 5.34 -6.08
CA PRO A 168 1.52 5.67 -7.44
C PRO A 168 0.68 4.55 -8.04
N SER A 169 -0.22 4.86 -8.97
CA SER A 169 -1.03 3.85 -9.65
C SER A 169 -1.57 4.38 -10.99
N GLN A 170 -2.13 3.45 -11.78
CA GLN A 170 -2.90 3.75 -12.97
C GLN A 170 -4.40 3.72 -12.61
N ASP A 171 -5.11 4.83 -12.85
CA ASP A 171 -6.52 4.96 -12.51
C ASP A 171 -7.42 3.93 -13.23
N SER A 172 -7.10 3.61 -14.50
CA SER A 172 -7.79 2.59 -15.27
C SER A 172 -7.68 1.19 -14.65
N GLU A 173 -6.57 0.89 -13.99
CA GLU A 173 -6.39 -0.39 -13.31
C GLU A 173 -7.23 -0.50 -12.04
N ILE A 174 -7.33 0.60 -11.26
CA ILE A 174 -8.24 0.67 -10.12
C ILE A 174 -9.67 0.43 -10.57
N LEU A 175 -10.10 1.16 -11.62
CA LEU A 175 -11.45 1.01 -12.18
C LEU A 175 -11.72 -0.41 -12.70
N ARG A 176 -10.73 -1.05 -13.34
CA ARG A 176 -10.84 -2.39 -13.90
C ARG A 176 -11.06 -3.45 -12.83
N VAL A 177 -10.29 -3.40 -11.74
CA VAL A 177 -10.33 -4.44 -10.70
C VAL A 177 -11.50 -4.29 -9.74
N LEU A 178 -12.05 -3.09 -9.58
CA LEU A 178 -13.23 -2.85 -8.75
C LEU A 178 -14.47 -3.50 -9.36
N LYS A 179 -15.26 -4.16 -8.52
CA LYS A 179 -16.63 -4.58 -8.84
C LYS A 179 -17.52 -3.37 -9.13
N PRO A 180 -18.63 -3.49 -9.90
CA PRO A 180 -19.71 -2.50 -9.84
C PRO A 180 -20.10 -2.25 -8.39
N GLY A 181 -20.30 -0.99 -8.00
CA GLY A 181 -20.55 -0.59 -6.61
C GLY A 181 -19.36 -0.65 -5.68
N GLY A 182 -18.21 -1.17 -6.13
CA GLY A 182 -16.98 -1.28 -5.34
C GLY A 182 -16.38 0.08 -4.97
N LEU A 183 -15.57 0.09 -3.93
CA LEU A 183 -15.03 1.29 -3.30
C LEU A 183 -13.54 1.44 -3.52
N TYR A 184 -13.12 2.66 -3.75
CA TYR A 184 -11.71 3.05 -3.77
C TYR A 184 -11.42 4.07 -2.69
N LEU A 185 -10.52 3.72 -1.76
CA LEU A 185 -10.04 4.62 -0.72
C LEU A 185 -8.64 5.11 -1.06
N GLU A 186 -8.52 6.40 -1.31
CA GLU A 186 -7.25 7.08 -1.52
C GLU A 186 -6.81 7.81 -0.25
N VAL A 187 -5.56 7.60 0.14
CA VAL A 187 -4.91 8.35 1.22
C VAL A 187 -3.69 9.09 0.67
N THR A 188 -3.69 10.41 0.87
CA THR A 188 -2.59 11.30 0.46
C THR A 188 -2.16 12.18 1.62
N PRO A 189 -0.90 12.68 1.62
CA PRO A 189 -0.50 13.71 2.56
C PRO A 189 -1.34 14.96 2.36
N ALA A 190 -1.91 15.51 3.43
CA ALA A 190 -2.59 16.80 3.41
C ALA A 190 -1.58 17.96 3.23
N PRO A 191 -2.01 19.16 2.86
CA PRO A 191 -1.12 20.29 2.53
C PRO A 191 -0.07 20.58 3.60
N ARG A 192 -0.40 20.45 4.87
CA ARG A 192 0.51 20.72 6.00
C ARG A 192 1.11 19.48 6.65
N HIS A 193 1.04 18.32 5.99
CA HIS A 193 1.66 17.10 6.48
C HIS A 193 3.16 17.30 6.74
N LEU A 194 3.62 16.95 7.94
CA LEU A 194 5.01 17.11 8.41
C LEU A 194 5.54 18.54 8.25
N TRP A 195 4.70 19.54 8.56
CA TRP A 195 5.03 20.94 8.32
C TRP A 195 6.27 21.38 9.10
N ALA A 196 6.41 20.98 10.38
CA ALA A 196 7.59 21.29 11.19
C ALA A 196 8.90 20.77 10.58
N LEU A 197 8.87 19.58 9.93
CA LEU A 197 10.04 19.08 9.18
C LEU A 197 10.33 19.94 7.95
N ARG A 198 9.32 20.44 7.27
CA ARG A 198 9.53 21.34 6.11
C ARG A 198 10.13 22.66 6.53
N GLU A 199 9.64 23.27 7.60
CA GLU A 199 10.22 24.50 8.16
C GLU A 199 11.67 24.30 8.59
N ALA A 200 11.98 23.17 9.20
CA ALA A 200 13.34 22.84 9.60
C ALA A 200 14.30 22.58 8.43
N LEU A 201 13.79 22.10 7.26
CA LEU A 201 14.62 21.70 6.12
C LEU A 201 14.73 22.75 5.01
N TYR A 202 13.75 23.66 4.89
CA TYR A 202 13.67 24.61 3.79
C TYR A 202 13.59 26.05 4.29
N ASP A 203 14.18 26.99 3.59
CA ASP A 203 14.04 28.43 3.89
C ASP A 203 12.63 28.94 3.55
N VAL A 204 12.04 28.38 2.50
CA VAL A 204 10.67 28.66 2.08
C VAL A 204 9.93 27.32 1.94
N PRO A 205 9.28 26.86 3.03
CA PRO A 205 8.52 25.62 2.98
C PRO A 205 7.30 25.77 2.08
N LYS A 206 7.04 24.75 1.25
CA LYS A 206 5.84 24.71 0.40
C LYS A 206 4.90 23.62 0.88
N ALA A 207 3.61 23.92 0.91
CA ALA A 207 2.58 22.93 1.18
C ALA A 207 2.56 21.82 0.10
N HIS A 208 2.03 20.65 0.44
CA HIS A 208 1.68 19.67 -0.56
C HIS A 208 0.58 20.26 -1.45
N GLU A 209 0.71 20.02 -2.75
CA GLU A 209 -0.44 20.28 -3.64
C GLU A 209 -1.52 19.26 -3.30
N ASP A 210 -2.76 19.74 -3.19
CA ASP A 210 -3.89 18.84 -3.06
C ASP A 210 -4.00 17.99 -4.32
N SER A 211 -4.16 16.68 -4.18
CA SER A 211 -4.29 15.82 -5.35
C SER A 211 -5.54 16.22 -6.10
N ARG A 212 -5.37 16.63 -7.36
CA ARG A 212 -6.50 16.93 -8.24
C ARG A 212 -7.31 15.66 -8.44
N GLU A 213 -8.62 15.77 -8.43
CA GLU A 213 -9.51 14.68 -8.81
C GLU A 213 -9.14 14.16 -10.19
N LYS A 214 -8.56 12.96 -10.23
CA LYS A 214 -8.13 12.31 -11.48
C LYS A 214 -8.99 11.10 -11.83
N PHE A 215 -10.12 10.91 -11.13
CA PHE A 215 -10.97 9.74 -11.30
C PHE A 215 -12.32 10.10 -11.95
N PRO A 216 -12.34 10.43 -13.26
CA PRO A 216 -13.57 10.87 -13.93
C PRO A 216 -14.68 9.81 -13.96
N TYR A 217 -14.33 8.53 -13.73
CA TYR A 217 -15.26 7.40 -13.77
C TYR A 217 -15.64 6.86 -12.39
N LEU A 218 -15.15 7.47 -11.32
CA LEU A 218 -15.50 7.13 -9.95
C LEU A 218 -16.21 8.33 -9.29
N GLN A 219 -17.30 8.05 -8.60
CA GLN A 219 -18.02 9.08 -7.84
C GLN A 219 -17.36 9.23 -6.47
N ARG A 220 -16.87 10.42 -6.13
CA ARG A 220 -16.43 10.71 -4.78
C ARG A 220 -17.66 10.79 -3.86
N ILE A 221 -17.72 9.93 -2.85
CA ILE A 221 -18.83 9.82 -1.89
C ILE A 221 -18.47 10.42 -0.53
N GLN A 222 -17.18 10.47 -0.18
CA GLN A 222 -16.74 11.04 1.09
C GLN A 222 -15.32 11.62 0.97
N SER A 223 -15.05 12.65 1.78
CA SER A 223 -13.71 13.17 2.06
C SER A 223 -13.60 13.48 3.54
N SER A 224 -12.52 13.05 4.15
CA SER A 224 -12.19 13.32 5.55
C SER A 224 -10.71 13.61 5.71
N ASN A 225 -10.32 14.17 6.84
CA ASN A 225 -8.93 14.38 7.21
C ASN A 225 -8.62 13.59 8.49
N CYS A 226 -7.40 13.06 8.55
CA CYS A 226 -6.84 12.48 9.77
C CYS A 226 -5.65 13.36 10.18
N GLU A 227 -5.78 14.07 11.30
CA GLU A 227 -4.76 15.00 11.76
C GLU A 227 -4.46 14.74 13.25
N TYR A 228 -3.18 14.68 13.58
CA TYR A 228 -2.70 14.48 14.95
C TYR A 228 -1.25 14.95 15.08
N GLU A 229 -0.81 15.17 16.31
CA GLU A 229 0.57 15.53 16.63
C GLU A 229 1.29 14.35 17.28
N VAL A 230 2.60 14.26 17.02
CA VAL A 230 3.48 13.23 17.59
C VAL A 230 4.79 13.85 18.05
N ASP A 231 5.15 13.58 19.31
CA ASP A 231 6.46 13.89 19.83
C ASP A 231 7.44 12.79 19.46
N LEU A 232 8.26 13.05 18.45
CA LEU A 232 9.29 12.12 18.00
C LEU A 232 10.55 12.26 18.82
N SER A 233 11.03 11.15 19.38
CA SER A 233 12.41 11.09 19.88
C SER A 233 13.39 11.27 18.72
N GLN A 234 14.63 11.64 19.02
CA GLN A 234 15.68 11.75 18.00
C GLN A 234 15.80 10.48 17.14
N ARG A 235 15.69 9.30 17.73
CA ARG A 235 15.73 8.03 17.00
C ARG A 235 14.60 7.93 15.99
N LEU A 236 13.36 8.16 16.41
CA LEU A 236 12.19 8.08 15.52
C LEU A 236 12.19 9.18 14.46
N LEU A 237 12.72 10.36 14.78
CA LEU A 237 12.90 11.44 13.79
C LEU A 237 13.86 11.02 12.66
N ARG A 238 14.96 10.34 12.98
CA ARG A 238 15.88 9.79 11.98
C ARG A 238 15.21 8.75 11.10
N GLU A 239 14.43 7.86 11.69
CA GLU A 239 13.66 6.84 10.94
C GLU A 239 12.61 7.50 10.03
N LEU A 240 11.86 8.49 10.54
CA LEU A 240 10.87 9.21 9.74
C LEU A 240 11.53 9.95 8.56
N LEU A 241 12.67 10.58 8.79
CA LEU A 241 13.43 11.20 7.71
C LEU A 241 13.88 10.17 6.66
N ALA A 242 14.40 9.01 7.10
CA ALA A 242 14.91 7.98 6.20
C ALA A 242 13.83 7.35 5.32
N MET A 243 12.60 7.17 5.83
CA MET A 243 11.49 6.59 5.07
C MET A 243 10.78 7.57 4.13
N THR A 244 11.12 8.86 4.17
CA THR A 244 10.46 9.90 3.39
C THR A 244 11.39 10.53 2.36
N PRO A 245 10.88 11.23 1.34
CA PRO A 245 11.72 11.98 0.40
C PRO A 245 12.64 13.02 1.05
N PHE A 246 12.41 13.40 2.32
CA PHE A 246 13.27 14.30 3.08
C PHE A 246 14.66 13.72 3.37
N ALA A 247 14.86 12.40 3.21
CA ALA A 247 16.18 11.77 3.27
C ALA A 247 17.20 12.45 2.34
N HIS A 248 16.73 12.90 1.16
CA HIS A 248 17.56 13.42 0.08
C HIS A 248 17.21 14.85 -0.34
N ARG A 249 16.14 15.44 0.19
CA ARG A 249 15.66 16.80 -0.16
C ARG A 249 16.01 17.82 0.93
N GLY A 250 15.96 19.09 0.57
CA GLY A 250 16.32 20.22 1.47
C GLY A 250 17.83 20.41 1.64
N HIS A 251 18.22 21.37 2.46
CA HIS A 251 19.63 21.71 2.71
C HIS A 251 20.34 20.62 3.52
N ARG A 252 21.54 20.22 3.06
CA ARG A 252 22.33 19.16 3.71
C ARG A 252 22.62 19.46 5.19
N GLU A 253 23.08 20.67 5.49
CA GLU A 253 23.38 21.07 6.85
C GLU A 253 22.15 21.04 7.77
N LYS A 254 20.98 21.46 7.26
CA LYS A 254 19.74 21.42 8.02
C LYS A 254 19.29 19.96 8.30
N ARG A 255 19.46 19.04 7.32
CA ARG A 255 19.22 17.61 7.56
C ARG A 255 20.15 17.04 8.64
N GLU A 256 21.43 17.40 8.60
CA GLU A 256 22.42 16.95 9.60
C GLU A 256 22.08 17.48 10.99
N ARG A 257 21.65 18.75 11.11
CA ARG A 257 21.16 19.31 12.38
C ARG A 257 19.96 18.55 12.91
N LEU A 258 18.96 18.22 12.07
CA LEU A 258 17.81 17.43 12.49
C LEU A 258 18.20 16.01 12.92
N ARG A 259 19.12 15.37 12.20
CA ARG A 259 19.60 14.02 12.53
C ARG A 259 20.39 13.97 13.83
N ASN A 260 21.09 15.06 14.19
CA ASN A 260 21.97 15.14 15.35
C ASN A 260 21.38 15.98 16.50
N GLY A 261 20.22 16.58 16.28
CA GLY A 261 19.50 17.37 17.28
C GLY A 261 18.73 16.55 18.29
N GLY A 262 17.79 17.19 18.97
CA GLY A 262 16.83 16.53 19.86
C GLY A 262 15.66 15.91 19.11
N GLY A 263 14.61 15.55 19.85
CA GLY A 263 13.32 15.19 19.29
C GLY A 263 12.59 16.39 18.65
N LEU A 264 11.51 16.10 17.96
CA LEU A 264 10.68 17.13 17.32
C LEU A 264 9.20 16.76 17.45
N ASN A 265 8.36 17.73 17.80
CA ASN A 265 6.92 17.59 17.64
C ASN A 265 6.55 17.80 16.17
N VAL A 266 5.82 16.87 15.58
CA VAL A 266 5.42 16.91 14.15
C VAL A 266 3.93 16.72 14.00
N GLY A 267 3.30 17.57 13.18
CA GLY A 267 1.93 17.39 12.75
C GLY A 267 1.84 16.35 11.64
N MET A 268 1.10 15.28 11.90
CA MET A 268 0.72 14.27 10.93
C MET A 268 -0.64 14.67 10.35
N ALA A 269 -0.72 14.90 9.05
CA ALA A 269 -1.95 15.36 8.40
C ALA A 269 -2.16 14.61 7.07
N PHE A 270 -3.30 13.96 6.93
CA PHE A 270 -3.65 13.12 5.80
C PHE A 270 -5.05 13.44 5.29
N SER A 271 -5.22 13.40 3.98
CA SER A 271 -6.54 13.47 3.35
C SER A 271 -6.96 12.07 2.92
N LEU A 272 -8.15 11.65 3.33
CA LEU A 272 -8.78 10.41 2.93
C LEU A 272 -9.93 10.74 1.98
N ARG A 273 -9.98 10.09 0.83
CA ARG A 273 -11.04 10.27 -0.17
C ARG A 273 -11.60 8.92 -0.54
N LEU A 274 -12.90 8.76 -0.34
CA LEU A 274 -13.62 7.55 -0.68
C LEU A 274 -14.43 7.78 -1.97
N PHE A 275 -14.20 6.91 -2.91
CA PHE A 275 -14.88 6.90 -4.21
C PHE A 275 -15.67 5.60 -4.38
N LYS A 276 -16.78 5.67 -5.09
CA LYS A 276 -17.58 4.51 -5.49
C LYS A 276 -17.56 4.34 -7.00
N LYS A 277 -17.35 3.12 -7.47
CA LYS A 277 -17.56 2.76 -8.86
C LYS A 277 -19.08 2.69 -9.10
N PRO A 278 -19.62 3.32 -10.15
CA PRO A 278 -21.05 3.20 -10.47
C PRO A 278 -21.50 1.75 -10.60
N ASP A 279 -22.75 1.48 -10.21
CA ASP A 279 -23.38 0.15 -10.31
C ASP A 279 -23.77 -0.23 -11.76
N ILE A 280 -23.55 0.69 -12.70
CA ILE A 280 -23.94 0.48 -14.10
C ILE A 280 -22.95 -0.50 -14.74
N ALA A 281 -23.49 -1.57 -15.29
CA ALA A 281 -22.79 -2.57 -16.06
C ALA A 281 -22.35 -2.01 -17.44
#